data_d9fd57abf53a5aa8e7f582f05eeaa699
#
_entry.id   d9fd57abf53a5aa8e7f582f05eeaa699
#
_cell.length_a   1.000
_cell.length_b   1.000
_cell.length_c   1.000
_cell.angle_alpha   90.00
_cell.angle_beta   90.00
_cell.angle_gamma   90.00
#
_symmetry.space_group_name_H-M   'P 1'
#
loop_
_entity.id
_entity.type
_entity.pdbx_description
1 polymer ?
#
loop_
_entity_poly.entity_id
_entity_poly.type
_entity_poly.pdbx_seq_one_letter_code
_entity_poly.pdbx_strand_id
1 'polypeptide(L)'
;MPRFARPLRAIVLLHAALVLTQAALAGQFLAGHGAWLRVHETNAGIIQLVGLVQLVVAVLLWRPGRGPGWPALASLALLVAEELQIGFGYARVLALHVPLGVAIFGLTVAMLVGTGRLTRVDAALKERPRTPVRT
;
A
#
# COMPACT_ATOMS: atom_id res chain seq x y z
N MET A 1 16.77 8.88 -11.99
CA MET A 1 15.90 8.70 -10.82
C MET A 1 14.57 8.12 -11.23
N PRO A 2 13.97 7.28 -10.40
CA PRO A 2 13.00 6.30 -10.88
C PRO A 2 11.70 6.97 -11.28
N ARG A 3 11.40 6.93 -12.57
CA ARG A 3 10.11 7.37 -13.16
C ARG A 3 8.88 6.75 -12.49
N PHE A 4 9.07 5.70 -11.69
CA PHE A 4 8.01 4.97 -11.00
C PHE A 4 7.72 5.45 -9.56
N ALA A 5 8.51 6.38 -8.98
CA ALA A 5 8.33 6.80 -7.59
C ALA A 5 6.99 7.54 -7.34
N ARG A 6 6.59 8.43 -8.25
CA ARG A 6 5.31 9.16 -8.16
C ARG A 6 4.11 8.24 -8.36
N PRO A 7 4.06 7.39 -9.43
CA PRO A 7 3.00 6.40 -9.57
C PRO A 7 2.88 5.48 -8.37
N LEU A 8 4.00 4.96 -7.85
CA LEU A 8 3.98 4.11 -6.66
C LEU A 8 3.34 4.82 -5.47
N ARG A 9 3.73 6.07 -5.20
CA ARG A 9 3.16 6.85 -4.09
C ARG A 9 1.65 7.06 -4.24
N ALA A 10 1.16 7.33 -5.47
CA ALA A 10 -0.27 7.48 -5.72
C ALA A 10 -1.03 6.18 -5.45
N ILE A 11 -0.48 5.03 -5.86
CA ILE A 11 -1.07 3.72 -5.61
C ILE A 11 -1.06 3.40 -4.11
N VAL A 12 0.04 3.65 -3.39
CA VAL A 12 0.12 3.46 -1.93
C VAL A 12 -0.90 4.33 -1.20
N LEU A 13 -1.12 5.57 -1.65
CA LEU A 13 -2.16 6.43 -1.08
C LEU A 13 -3.57 5.85 -1.29
N LEU A 14 -3.87 5.41 -2.50
CA LEU A 14 -5.14 4.74 -2.81
C LEU A 14 -5.31 3.49 -1.95
N HIS A 15 -4.27 2.67 -1.83
CA HIS A 15 -4.28 1.46 -1.03
C HIS A 15 -4.56 1.77 0.45
N ALA A 16 -3.87 2.73 1.06
CA ALA A 16 -4.11 3.16 2.43
C ALA A 16 -5.54 3.67 2.65
N ALA A 17 -6.10 4.42 1.68
CA ALA A 17 -7.48 4.89 1.74
C ALA A 17 -8.49 3.73 1.71
N LEU A 18 -8.26 2.72 0.85
CA LEU A 18 -9.10 1.54 0.76
C LEU A 18 -9.03 0.68 2.04
N VAL A 19 -7.83 0.52 2.63
CA VAL A 19 -7.67 -0.19 3.91
C VAL A 19 -8.37 0.55 5.06
N LEU A 20 -8.33 1.89 5.09
CA LEU A 20 -9.10 2.67 6.06
C LEU A 20 -10.61 2.51 5.84
N THR A 21 -11.07 2.53 4.58
CA THR A 21 -12.45 2.26 4.20
C THR A 21 -12.87 0.87 4.67
N GLN A 22 -12.00 -0.14 4.54
CA GLN A 22 -12.25 -1.51 5.01
C GLN A 22 -12.57 -1.56 6.51
N ALA A 23 -11.83 -0.80 7.33
CA ALA A 23 -12.09 -0.70 8.75
C ALA A 23 -13.44 -0.03 9.06
N ALA A 24 -13.80 1.03 8.32
CA ALA A 24 -15.10 1.69 8.46
C ALA A 24 -16.27 0.77 8.08
N LEU A 25 -16.14 -0.01 7.00
CA LEU A 25 -17.13 -1.00 6.56
C LEU A 25 -17.29 -2.13 7.60
N ALA A 26 -16.19 -2.60 8.19
CA ALA A 26 -16.22 -3.56 9.29
C ALA A 26 -16.99 -2.99 10.49
N GLY A 27 -16.77 -1.71 10.84
CA GLY A 27 -17.49 -1.02 11.90
C GLY A 27 -19.00 -0.98 11.66
N GLN A 28 -19.46 -0.72 10.42
CA GLN A 28 -20.89 -0.75 10.06
C GLN A 28 -21.50 -2.14 10.23
N PHE A 29 -20.78 -3.18 9.78
CA PHE A 29 -21.22 -4.56 9.97
C PHE A 29 -21.33 -4.92 11.45
N LEU A 30 -20.32 -4.59 12.25
CA LEU A 30 -20.31 -4.86 13.70
C LEU A 30 -21.39 -4.07 14.46
N ALA A 31 -21.80 -2.90 13.95
CA ALA A 31 -22.92 -2.13 14.47
C ALA A 31 -24.30 -2.74 14.16
N GLY A 32 -24.35 -3.93 13.55
CA GLY A 32 -25.59 -4.65 13.25
C GLY A 32 -26.13 -4.45 11.83
N HIS A 33 -25.46 -3.66 10.99
CA HIS A 33 -25.92 -3.42 9.61
C HIS A 33 -25.41 -4.51 8.66
N GLY A 34 -26.04 -5.70 8.67
CA GLY A 34 -25.59 -6.90 7.98
C GLY A 34 -25.33 -6.75 6.46
N ALA A 35 -26.03 -5.85 5.78
CA ALA A 35 -25.82 -5.58 4.35
C ALA A 35 -24.40 -5.08 4.04
N TRP A 36 -23.72 -4.44 4.99
CA TRP A 36 -22.36 -3.93 4.82
C TRP A 36 -21.29 -5.01 4.77
N LEU A 37 -21.58 -6.24 5.20
CA LEU A 37 -20.65 -7.35 5.05
C LEU A 37 -20.28 -7.58 3.58
N ARG A 38 -21.25 -7.58 2.67
CA ARG A 38 -20.98 -7.73 1.23
C ARG A 38 -20.13 -6.61 0.67
N VAL A 39 -20.34 -5.38 1.12
CA VAL A 39 -19.52 -4.23 0.70
C VAL A 39 -18.09 -4.37 1.23
N HIS A 40 -17.93 -4.84 2.48
CA HIS A 40 -16.63 -5.15 3.08
C HIS A 40 -15.88 -6.24 2.29
N GLU A 41 -16.55 -7.32 1.91
CA GLU A 41 -15.97 -8.40 1.09
C GLU A 41 -15.55 -7.89 -0.30
N THR A 42 -16.39 -7.10 -0.96
CA THR A 42 -16.07 -6.50 -2.27
C THR A 42 -14.86 -5.57 -2.17
N ASN A 43 -14.81 -4.72 -1.14
CA ASN A 43 -13.67 -3.81 -0.93
C ASN A 43 -12.38 -4.59 -0.65
N ALA A 44 -12.43 -5.74 0.03
CA ALA A 44 -11.26 -6.60 0.24
C ALA A 44 -10.66 -7.08 -1.09
N GLY A 45 -11.49 -7.49 -2.06
CA GLY A 45 -11.04 -7.86 -3.40
C GLY A 45 -10.42 -6.69 -4.17
N ILE A 46 -10.94 -5.46 -4.00
CA ILE A 46 -10.36 -4.24 -4.59
C ILE A 46 -8.99 -3.94 -3.96
N ILE A 47 -8.85 -4.07 -2.64
CA ILE A 47 -7.58 -3.91 -1.92
C ILE A 47 -6.52 -4.85 -2.49
N GLN A 48 -6.86 -6.13 -2.66
CA GLN A 48 -5.97 -7.14 -3.24
C GLN A 48 -5.50 -6.79 -4.64
N LEU A 49 -6.41 -6.35 -5.53
CA LEU A 49 -6.07 -5.92 -6.87
C LEU A 49 -5.11 -4.71 -6.84
N VAL A 50 -5.38 -3.72 -6.00
CA VAL A 50 -4.52 -2.55 -5.83
C VAL A 50 -3.17 -2.94 -5.23
N GLY A 51 -3.13 -3.87 -4.27
CA GLY A 51 -1.90 -4.44 -3.69
C GLY A 51 -1.03 -5.14 -4.74
N LEU A 52 -1.64 -5.91 -5.66
CA LEU A 52 -0.94 -6.54 -6.76
C LEU A 52 -0.33 -5.50 -7.73
N VAL A 53 -1.12 -4.48 -8.13
CA VAL A 53 -0.62 -3.38 -8.96
C VAL A 53 0.50 -2.62 -8.26
N GLN A 54 0.36 -2.38 -6.96
CA GLN A 54 1.39 -1.75 -6.12
C GLN A 54 2.69 -2.56 -6.15
N LEU A 55 2.62 -3.89 -5.97
CA LEU A 55 3.79 -4.77 -6.04
C LEU A 55 4.48 -4.69 -7.40
N VAL A 56 3.72 -4.76 -8.50
CA VAL A 56 4.27 -4.65 -9.85
C VAL A 56 5.02 -3.32 -10.04
N VAL A 57 4.40 -2.19 -9.66
CA VAL A 57 5.03 -0.87 -9.80
C VAL A 57 6.25 -0.73 -8.88
N ALA A 58 6.22 -1.32 -7.68
CA ALA A 58 7.36 -1.33 -6.76
C ALA A 58 8.54 -2.17 -7.31
N VAL A 59 8.27 -3.31 -7.96
CA VAL A 59 9.29 -4.11 -8.66
C VAL A 59 9.87 -3.33 -9.85
N LEU A 60 9.05 -2.64 -10.62
CA LEU A 60 9.51 -1.78 -11.72
C LEU A 60 10.37 -0.61 -11.23
N LEU A 61 10.05 -0.05 -10.05
CA LEU A 61 10.90 0.94 -9.40
C LEU A 61 12.26 0.36 -9.05
N TRP A 62 12.30 -0.86 -8.50
CA TRP A 62 13.52 -1.51 -8.02
C TRP A 62 14.42 -1.95 -9.17
N ARG A 63 13.93 -2.80 -10.07
CA ARG A 63 14.79 -3.46 -11.08
C ARG A 63 15.11 -2.57 -12.29
N PRO A 64 14.23 -2.27 -13.23
CA PRO A 64 14.59 -1.40 -14.34
C PRO A 64 14.75 0.06 -13.88
N GLY A 65 14.05 0.49 -12.81
CA GLY A 65 14.10 1.84 -12.28
C GLY A 65 15.33 2.16 -11.46
N ARG A 66 16.15 1.15 -11.06
CA ARG A 66 17.32 1.32 -10.17
C ARG A 66 17.03 2.06 -8.87
N GLY A 67 15.78 1.97 -8.41
CA GLY A 67 15.35 2.48 -7.12
C GLY A 67 15.60 1.49 -5.97
N PRO A 68 15.22 1.85 -4.73
CA PRO A 68 15.36 0.94 -3.58
C PRO A 68 14.43 -0.27 -3.71
N GLY A 69 14.85 -1.41 -3.17
CA GLY A 69 14.06 -2.66 -3.20
C GLY A 69 13.03 -2.77 -2.08
N TRP A 70 13.16 -1.98 -1.01
CA TRP A 70 12.26 -2.09 0.15
C TRP A 70 10.76 -1.92 -0.19
N PRO A 71 10.34 -1.06 -1.17
CA PRO A 71 8.91 -0.97 -1.48
C PRO A 71 8.34 -2.26 -2.07
N ALA A 72 9.15 -3.00 -2.84
CA ALA A 72 8.73 -4.28 -3.40
C ALA A 72 8.55 -5.33 -2.30
N LEU A 73 9.50 -5.41 -1.36
CA LEU A 73 9.40 -6.32 -0.21
C LEU A 73 8.21 -5.97 0.70
N ALA A 74 8.00 -4.69 0.98
CA ALA A 74 6.86 -4.24 1.79
C ALA A 74 5.52 -4.49 1.07
N SER A 75 5.44 -4.29 -0.25
CA SER A 75 4.24 -4.61 -1.03
C SER A 75 3.94 -6.10 -1.05
N LEU A 76 4.97 -6.95 -1.14
CA LEU A 76 4.81 -8.40 -1.06
C LEU A 76 4.31 -8.83 0.34
N ALA A 77 4.89 -8.25 1.40
CA ALA A 77 4.46 -8.52 2.77
C ALA A 77 3.00 -8.11 3.00
N LEU A 78 2.57 -6.94 2.46
CA LEU A 78 1.18 -6.50 2.49
C LEU A 78 0.27 -7.49 1.78
N LEU A 79 0.59 -7.89 0.56
CA LEU A 79 -0.21 -8.81 -0.22
C LEU A 79 -0.42 -10.16 0.50
N VAL A 80 0.64 -10.70 1.10
CA VAL A 80 0.55 -11.93 1.91
C VAL A 80 -0.32 -11.71 3.15
N ALA A 81 -0.16 -10.58 3.83
CA ALA A 81 -0.96 -10.24 5.01
C ALA A 81 -2.45 -10.08 4.67
N GLU A 82 -2.77 -9.49 3.52
CA GLU A 82 -4.13 -9.32 3.01
C GLU A 82 -4.80 -10.67 2.69
N GLU A 83 -4.06 -11.62 2.09
CA GLU A 83 -4.55 -12.98 1.87
C GLU A 83 -4.89 -13.68 3.19
N LEU A 84 -3.98 -13.60 4.17
CA LEU A 84 -4.23 -14.14 5.50
C LEU A 84 -5.42 -13.45 6.19
N GLN A 85 -5.54 -12.14 6.01
CA GLN A 85 -6.64 -11.32 6.53
C GLN A 85 -7.99 -11.81 5.98
N ILE A 86 -8.08 -12.05 4.68
CA ILE A 86 -9.28 -12.57 4.02
C ILE A 86 -9.60 -13.97 4.56
N GLY A 87 -8.60 -14.85 4.64
CA GLY A 87 -8.75 -16.21 5.16
C GLY A 87 -9.27 -16.22 6.61
N PHE A 88 -8.71 -15.40 7.50
CA PHE A 88 -9.18 -15.28 8.89
C PHE A 88 -10.59 -14.67 8.97
N GLY A 89 -10.97 -13.78 8.06
CA GLY A 89 -12.31 -13.23 7.97
C GLY A 89 -13.35 -14.30 7.66
N TYR A 90 -13.13 -15.10 6.62
CA TYR A 90 -14.01 -16.22 6.25
C TYR A 90 -14.04 -17.31 7.32
N ALA A 91 -12.92 -17.60 7.95
CA ALA A 91 -12.83 -18.56 9.07
C ALA A 91 -13.42 -18.00 10.38
N ARG A 92 -13.84 -16.72 10.42
CA ARG A 92 -14.36 -16.02 11.60
C ARG A 92 -13.39 -15.99 12.79
N VAL A 93 -12.08 -16.04 12.52
CA VAL A 93 -11.02 -15.95 13.54
C VAL A 93 -10.73 -14.47 13.82
N LEU A 94 -11.68 -13.77 14.45
CA LEU A 94 -11.61 -12.32 14.67
C LEU A 94 -10.43 -11.90 15.54
N ALA A 95 -9.99 -12.77 16.46
CA ALA A 95 -8.82 -12.52 17.31
C ALA A 95 -7.51 -12.34 16.52
N LEU A 96 -7.39 -12.90 15.32
CA LEU A 96 -6.27 -12.67 14.40
C LEU A 96 -6.62 -11.66 13.33
N HIS A 97 -7.85 -11.71 12.82
CA HIS A 97 -8.31 -10.81 11.76
C HIS A 97 -8.19 -9.33 12.16
N VAL A 98 -8.66 -8.94 13.34
CA VAL A 98 -8.66 -7.53 13.74
C VAL A 98 -7.25 -6.99 13.96
N PRO A 99 -6.35 -7.62 14.74
CA PRO A 99 -4.98 -7.14 14.91
C PRO A 99 -4.19 -7.11 13.61
N LEU A 100 -4.36 -8.11 12.73
CA LEU A 100 -3.71 -8.14 11.42
C LEU A 100 -4.17 -6.97 10.54
N GLY A 101 -5.46 -6.62 10.55
CA GLY A 101 -6.00 -5.46 9.84
C GLY A 101 -5.37 -4.14 10.31
N VAL A 102 -5.16 -3.99 11.62
CA VAL A 102 -4.44 -2.84 12.19
C VAL A 102 -2.98 -2.81 11.71
N ALA A 103 -2.30 -3.96 11.68
CA ALA A 103 -0.92 -4.07 11.20
C ALA A 103 -0.80 -3.72 9.71
N ILE A 104 -1.73 -4.20 8.87
CA ILE A 104 -1.82 -3.88 7.44
C ILE A 104 -1.98 -2.34 7.26
N PHE A 105 -2.89 -1.71 8.00
CA PHE A 105 -3.06 -0.26 7.95
C PHE A 105 -1.79 0.47 8.37
N GLY A 106 -1.17 0.07 9.47
CA GLY A 106 0.11 0.64 9.93
C GLY A 106 1.22 0.54 8.88
N LEU A 107 1.34 -0.61 8.23
CA LEU A 107 2.34 -0.83 7.17
C LEU A 107 2.06 0.01 5.91
N THR A 108 0.80 0.14 5.49
CA THR A 108 0.44 1.01 4.35
C THR A 108 0.74 2.47 4.63
N VAL A 109 0.49 2.96 5.85
CA VAL A 109 0.84 4.32 6.28
C VAL A 109 2.37 4.52 6.31
N ALA A 110 3.11 3.55 6.86
CA ALA A 110 4.57 3.60 6.86
C ALA A 110 5.15 3.64 5.43
N MET A 111 4.58 2.86 4.50
CA MET A 111 4.94 2.90 3.08
C MET A 111 4.61 4.26 2.45
N LEU A 112 3.47 4.87 2.78
CA LEU A 112 3.09 6.20 2.28
C LEU A 112 4.09 7.27 2.70
N VAL A 113 4.54 7.24 3.97
CA VAL A 113 5.59 8.14 4.48
C VAL A 113 6.92 7.88 3.78
N GLY A 114 7.32 6.61 3.65
CA GLY A 114 8.58 6.21 3.00
C GLY A 114 8.64 6.62 1.52
N THR A 115 7.58 6.34 0.77
CA THR A 115 7.49 6.73 -0.66
C THR A 115 7.42 8.26 -0.84
N GLY A 116 6.84 8.98 0.13
CA GLY A 116 6.87 10.44 0.17
C GLY A 116 8.28 11.01 0.28
N ARG A 117 9.15 10.38 1.06
CA ARG A 117 10.58 10.76 1.16
C ARG A 117 11.32 10.52 -0.17
N LEU A 118 11.04 9.41 -0.85
CA LEU A 118 11.64 9.12 -2.16
C LEU A 118 11.29 10.19 -3.20
N THR A 119 10.03 10.63 -3.25
CA THR A 119 9.61 11.67 -4.20
C THR A 119 10.18 13.05 -3.90
N ARG A 120 10.41 13.39 -2.63
CA ARG A 120 11.06 14.66 -2.22
C ARG A 120 12.54 14.69 -2.60
N VAL A 121 13.27 13.60 -2.36
CA VAL A 121 14.68 13.48 -2.76
C VAL A 121 14.82 13.60 -4.28
N ASP A 122 13.91 13.00 -5.04
CA ASP A 122 13.90 13.11 -6.51
C ASP A 122 13.69 14.57 -6.98
N ALA A 123 12.79 15.30 -6.34
CA ALA A 123 12.56 16.72 -6.65
C ALA A 123 13.81 17.57 -6.35
N ALA A 124 14.39 17.42 -5.17
CA ALA A 124 15.57 18.18 -4.75
C ALA A 124 16.80 17.93 -5.66
N LEU A 125 16.97 16.70 -6.17
CA LEU A 125 18.07 16.40 -7.10
C LEU A 125 17.86 17.00 -8.50
N LYS A 126 16.62 17.22 -8.93
CA LYS A 126 16.30 17.88 -10.19
C LYS A 126 16.53 19.40 -10.17
N GLU A 127 16.40 19.99 -8.98
CA GLU A 127 16.59 21.43 -8.77
C GLU A 127 18.07 21.83 -8.59
N ARG A 128 19.00 20.88 -8.40
CA ARG A 128 20.42 21.20 -8.28
C ARG A 128 20.97 21.75 -9.60
N PRO A 129 21.60 22.96 -9.61
CA PRO A 129 22.25 23.51 -10.79
C PRO A 129 23.32 22.54 -11.30
N ARG A 130 23.31 22.28 -12.60
CA ARG A 130 24.44 21.57 -13.23
C ARG A 130 25.65 22.47 -13.14
N THR A 131 26.59 22.17 -12.26
CA THR A 131 27.90 22.85 -12.23
C THR A 131 28.53 22.69 -13.60
N PRO A 132 28.88 23.80 -14.32
CA PRO A 132 29.59 23.68 -15.58
C PRO A 132 30.94 23.03 -15.32
N VAL A 133 31.25 21.97 -16.09
CA VAL A 133 32.57 21.36 -16.12
C VAL A 133 33.52 22.43 -16.59
N ARG A 134 34.44 22.93 -15.73
CA ARG A 134 35.56 23.78 -16.16
C ARG A 134 36.46 22.91 -17.04
N THR A 135 36.46 23.19 -18.33
CA THR A 135 37.44 22.71 -19.30
C THR A 135 38.76 23.47 -19.11
#